data_ab12c6e8586e6b9c9a40f7a2a539887d
#
_entry.id   ab12c6e8586e6b9c9a40f7a2a539887d
#
_cell.length_a   1.000
_cell.length_b   1.000
_cell.length_c   1.000
_cell.angle_alpha   90.00
_cell.angle_beta   90.00
_cell.angle_gamma   90.00
#
_symmetry.space_group_name_H-M   'P 1'
#
loop_
_entity.id
_entity.type
_entity.pdbx_description
1 polymer ?
#
loop_
_entity_poly.entity_id
_entity_poly.type
_entity_poly.pdbx_seq_one_letter_code
_entity_poly.pdbx_strand_id
1 'polypeptide(L)'
;MPPADFCIPTPADLPLAYPMTTPARCVGRFAETRSVRWLRRMFRPLQRHAPAVAARLAYQLLTRPPRVAERPWQNALRQQAQHDWLPFGRGRLALYSWGSGPTILLVHGWGARATHLGKMVPTLLAAGYRVVAFDAPGHGHSSGRVATLPQFAQAVAAVGAHVGEVHTLIAHSFGVAMALWAQVDWGLQVQRQVLFSSLAHCKWVTEEFARLVELPEAVLDRGRQMMVERSGGRMDWERLSVGELLRQTSTPTLALHDADDPEVPIEHLFSLITACAERPLQLHVTQGLGHHRLLGDRSVIERVVGFIEAPAY
;
A
#
# COMPACT_ATOMS: atom_id res chain seq x y z
N MET A 1 -10.74 -21.62 23.28
CA MET A 1 -11.99 -21.26 22.59
C MET A 1 -11.59 -20.74 21.21
N PRO A 2 -12.13 -21.28 20.12
CA PRO A 2 -11.93 -20.65 18.82
C PRO A 2 -12.56 -19.24 18.87
N PRO A 3 -11.97 -18.24 18.20
CA PRO A 3 -12.59 -16.92 18.12
C PRO A 3 -13.97 -17.07 17.48
N ALA A 4 -14.95 -16.32 18.01
CA ALA A 4 -16.28 -16.27 17.46
C ALA A 4 -16.19 -16.01 15.96
N ASP A 5 -16.90 -16.82 15.16
CA ASP A 5 -16.97 -16.66 13.71
C ASP A 5 -17.35 -15.22 13.40
N PHE A 6 -16.38 -14.45 12.96
CA PHE A 6 -16.62 -13.12 12.43
C PHE A 6 -17.39 -13.36 11.12
N CYS A 7 -18.69 -13.16 11.18
CA CYS A 7 -19.55 -13.30 10.01
C CYS A 7 -19.13 -12.23 9.01
N ILE A 8 -18.39 -12.65 7.98
CA ILE A 8 -18.04 -11.76 6.86
C ILE A 8 -19.38 -11.42 6.21
N PRO A 9 -19.82 -10.15 6.21
CA PRO A 9 -21.08 -9.79 5.57
C PRO A 9 -21.02 -10.20 4.11
N THR A 10 -22.08 -10.83 3.62
CA THR A 10 -22.22 -11.12 2.19
C THR A 10 -22.39 -9.80 1.45
N PRO A 11 -22.11 -9.73 0.13
CA PRO A 11 -22.37 -8.52 -0.65
C PRO A 11 -23.80 -7.97 -0.51
N ALA A 12 -24.78 -8.82 -0.18
CA ALA A 12 -26.16 -8.43 0.08
C ALA A 12 -26.36 -7.75 1.45
N ASP A 13 -25.48 -7.99 2.41
CA ASP A 13 -25.56 -7.45 3.76
C ASP A 13 -24.80 -6.12 3.89
N LEU A 14 -24.06 -5.73 2.84
CA LEU A 14 -23.29 -4.47 2.82
C LEU A 14 -24.18 -3.32 2.35
N PRO A 15 -24.13 -2.13 3.00
CA PRO A 15 -24.85 -0.96 2.51
C PRO A 15 -24.36 -0.60 1.10
N LEU A 16 -25.28 -0.40 0.15
CA LEU A 16 -25.08 -0.12 -1.28
C LEU A 16 -24.19 1.11 -1.57
N ALA A 17 -23.93 1.93 -0.58
CA ALA A 17 -22.95 3.01 -0.64
C ALA A 17 -22.37 3.17 0.77
N TYR A 18 -21.18 2.65 0.99
CA TYR A 18 -20.41 3.07 2.16
C TYR A 18 -19.96 4.51 1.91
N PRO A 19 -20.48 5.49 2.68
CA PRO A 19 -19.98 6.85 2.54
C PRO A 19 -18.49 6.81 2.87
N MET A 20 -17.66 7.35 1.98
CA MET A 20 -16.19 7.50 2.17
C MET A 20 -15.87 8.45 3.37
N THR A 21 -16.89 8.88 4.10
CA THR A 21 -16.75 9.61 5.35
C THR A 21 -16.45 8.63 6.47
N THR A 22 -15.17 8.38 6.65
CA THR A 22 -14.63 7.45 7.65
C THR A 22 -14.95 7.90 9.07
N PRO A 23 -15.39 7.01 9.94
CA PRO A 23 -15.56 7.33 11.35
C PRO A 23 -14.20 7.67 12.01
N ALA A 24 -14.26 8.47 13.04
CA ALA A 24 -13.16 9.12 13.76
C ALA A 24 -12.06 8.22 14.37
N ARG A 25 -12.04 6.91 14.08
CA ARG A 25 -11.15 5.93 14.74
C ARG A 25 -9.67 5.99 14.32
N CYS A 26 -9.35 6.43 13.10
CA CYS A 26 -7.96 6.47 12.61
C CYS A 26 -7.09 7.58 13.20
N VAL A 27 -7.69 8.65 13.71
CA VAL A 27 -6.94 9.83 14.23
C VAL A 27 -6.23 9.56 15.55
N GLY A 28 -6.66 8.57 16.34
CA GLY A 28 -6.25 8.46 17.72
C GLY A 28 -4.75 8.31 17.94
N ARG A 29 -4.02 7.61 17.08
CA ARG A 29 -2.60 7.28 17.31
C ARG A 29 -1.63 8.36 16.81
N PHE A 30 -1.95 9.07 15.75
CA PHE A 30 -1.08 10.08 15.14
C PHE A 30 -1.43 11.51 15.56
N ALA A 31 -2.70 11.77 15.92
CA ALA A 31 -3.21 13.11 16.18
C ALA A 31 -2.50 13.87 17.31
N GLU A 32 -1.91 13.14 18.27
CA GLU A 32 -1.31 13.70 19.48
C GLU A 32 0.22 13.75 19.46
N THR A 33 0.88 13.37 18.34
CA THR A 33 2.32 13.44 18.26
C THR A 33 2.82 14.89 18.25
N ARG A 34 4.04 15.11 18.78
CA ARG A 34 4.68 16.45 18.76
C ARG A 34 4.78 17.00 17.33
N SER A 35 5.07 16.14 16.36
CA SER A 35 5.18 16.50 14.94
C SER A 35 3.86 16.99 14.37
N VAL A 36 2.74 16.32 14.66
CA VAL A 36 1.42 16.73 14.20
C VAL A 36 1.00 18.04 14.83
N ARG A 37 1.20 18.21 16.15
CA ARG A 37 0.92 19.49 16.81
C ARG A 37 1.72 20.64 16.22
N TRP A 38 2.99 20.39 15.87
CA TRP A 38 3.83 21.39 15.19
C TRP A 38 3.30 21.71 13.79
N LEU A 39 2.93 20.70 13.00
CA LEU A 39 2.34 20.89 11.67
C LEU A 39 1.04 21.72 11.75
N ARG A 40 0.13 21.42 12.67
CA ARG A 40 -1.09 22.21 12.88
C ARG A 40 -0.78 23.67 13.20
N ARG A 41 0.17 23.93 14.10
CA ARG A 41 0.61 25.30 14.44
C ARG A 41 1.17 26.04 13.23
N MET A 42 1.88 25.37 12.36
CA MET A 42 2.45 25.95 11.16
C MET A 42 1.40 26.18 10.08
N PHE A 43 0.47 25.22 9.87
CA PHE A 43 -0.57 25.35 8.85
C PHE A 43 -1.62 26.41 9.20
N ARG A 44 -2.01 26.58 10.47
CA ARG A 44 -3.03 27.55 10.88
C ARG A 44 -2.84 28.97 10.31
N PRO A 45 -1.70 29.65 10.46
CA PRO A 45 -1.51 30.96 9.85
C PRO A 45 -1.39 30.88 8.33
N LEU A 46 -0.71 29.86 7.77
CA LEU A 46 -0.51 29.73 6.33
C LEU A 46 -1.81 29.57 5.57
N GLN A 47 -2.72 28.71 6.05
CA GLN A 47 -4.01 28.49 5.38
C GLN A 47 -4.92 29.73 5.40
N ARG A 48 -4.75 30.62 6.38
CA ARG A 48 -5.53 31.86 6.50
C ARG A 48 -4.94 33.00 5.66
N HIS A 49 -3.62 33.15 5.65
CA HIS A 49 -2.96 34.33 5.08
C HIS A 49 -2.23 34.03 3.76
N ALA A 50 -1.92 32.79 3.48
CA ALA A 50 -1.18 32.36 2.29
C ALA A 50 -1.61 30.95 1.83
N PRO A 51 -2.90 30.74 1.43
CA PRO A 51 -3.44 29.42 1.13
C PRO A 51 -2.69 28.70 0.01
N ALA A 52 -2.15 29.42 -0.97
CA ALA A 52 -1.33 28.84 -2.03
C ALA A 52 0.01 28.25 -1.49
N VAL A 53 0.60 28.90 -0.48
CA VAL A 53 1.80 28.38 0.19
C VAL A 53 1.44 27.15 1.02
N ALA A 54 0.32 27.18 1.72
CA ALA A 54 -0.20 26.02 2.46
C ALA A 54 -0.42 24.81 1.55
N ALA A 55 -1.07 25.00 0.39
CA ALA A 55 -1.30 23.94 -0.60
C ALA A 55 0.02 23.37 -1.15
N ARG A 56 0.99 24.24 -1.47
CA ARG A 56 2.32 23.81 -1.93
C ARG A 56 3.06 22.99 -0.87
N LEU A 57 2.95 23.38 0.38
CA LEU A 57 3.54 22.65 1.50
C LEU A 57 2.86 21.30 1.73
N ALA A 58 1.51 21.26 1.68
CA ALA A 58 0.74 20.02 1.74
C ALA A 58 1.15 19.05 0.62
N TYR A 59 1.24 19.54 -0.62
CA TYR A 59 1.77 18.77 -1.75
C TYR A 59 3.18 18.20 -1.46
N GLN A 60 4.08 19.02 -0.91
CA GLN A 60 5.44 18.57 -0.60
C GLN A 60 5.47 17.49 0.48
N LEU A 61 4.62 17.59 1.50
CA LEU A 61 4.53 16.59 2.56
C LEU A 61 3.90 15.29 2.06
N LEU A 62 2.84 15.39 1.26
CA LEU A 62 2.16 14.23 0.68
C LEU A 62 3.03 13.47 -0.35
N THR A 63 4.02 14.11 -0.93
CA THR A 63 4.93 13.49 -1.90
C THR A 63 6.31 13.13 -1.35
N ARG A 64 6.55 13.35 -0.05
CA ARG A 64 7.82 13.01 0.61
C ARG A 64 7.58 11.95 1.68
N PRO A 65 7.83 10.69 1.37
CA PRO A 65 7.66 9.61 2.34
C PRO A 65 8.58 9.82 3.55
N PRO A 66 8.09 9.55 4.76
CA PRO A 66 8.96 9.56 5.95
C PRO A 66 10.01 8.45 5.83
N ARG A 67 11.24 8.75 6.22
CA ARG A 67 12.31 7.75 6.29
C ARG A 67 12.33 7.15 7.69
N VAL A 68 11.72 6.00 7.83
CA VAL A 68 11.71 5.25 9.09
C VAL A 68 13.02 4.47 9.21
N ALA A 69 13.62 4.47 10.41
CA ALA A 69 14.82 3.71 10.68
C ALA A 69 14.57 2.20 10.50
N GLU A 70 15.56 1.52 9.97
CA GLU A 70 15.53 0.07 9.79
C GLU A 70 15.69 -0.61 11.16
N ARG A 71 14.83 -1.58 11.45
CA ARG A 71 14.91 -2.37 12.68
C ARG A 71 16.06 -3.39 12.58
N PRO A 72 16.69 -3.81 13.70
CA PRO A 72 17.81 -4.76 13.65
C PRO A 72 17.52 -6.03 12.85
N TRP A 73 16.34 -6.63 13.01
CA TRP A 73 15.95 -7.84 12.27
C TRP A 73 15.78 -7.58 10.75
N GLN A 74 15.30 -6.39 10.37
CA GLN A 74 15.18 -5.99 8.97
C GLN A 74 16.55 -5.83 8.32
N ASN A 75 17.48 -5.20 9.02
CA ASN A 75 18.86 -5.07 8.57
C ASN A 75 19.53 -6.44 8.42
N ALA A 76 19.36 -7.34 9.40
CA ALA A 76 19.90 -8.70 9.32
C ALA A 76 19.34 -9.48 8.12
N LEU A 77 18.03 -9.40 7.87
CA LEU A 77 17.41 -10.01 6.70
C LEU A 77 17.94 -9.41 5.39
N ARG A 78 18.06 -8.09 5.32
CA ARG A 78 18.60 -7.40 4.14
C ARG A 78 20.04 -7.79 3.83
N GLN A 79 20.87 -7.96 4.87
CA GLN A 79 22.27 -8.39 4.70
C GLN A 79 22.39 -9.80 4.12
N GLN A 80 21.37 -10.65 4.28
CA GLN A 80 21.31 -12.00 3.70
C GLN A 80 20.85 -12.00 2.23
N ALA A 81 20.33 -10.88 1.74
CA ALA A 81 19.85 -10.77 0.36
C ALA A 81 21.00 -10.65 -0.63
N GLN A 82 20.74 -11.07 -1.86
CA GLN A 82 21.45 -10.55 -3.01
C GLN A 82 20.97 -9.12 -3.28
N HIS A 83 21.88 -8.17 -3.41
CA HIS A 83 21.59 -6.77 -3.63
C HIS A 83 21.75 -6.42 -5.09
N ASP A 84 20.78 -5.70 -5.64
CA ASP A 84 20.83 -5.19 -7.01
C ASP A 84 20.33 -3.73 -7.07
N TRP A 85 20.65 -3.05 -8.17
CA TRP A 85 20.30 -1.68 -8.41
C TRP A 85 19.69 -1.51 -9.79
N LEU A 86 18.39 -1.21 -9.82
CA LEU A 86 17.72 -0.96 -11.08
C LEU A 86 17.76 0.55 -11.40
N PRO A 87 18.36 0.97 -12.53
CA PRO A 87 18.23 2.36 -13.00
C PRO A 87 16.77 2.78 -13.15
N PHE A 88 16.41 3.92 -12.56
CA PHE A 88 15.04 4.40 -12.59
C PHE A 88 15.00 5.94 -12.63
N GLY A 89 14.54 6.51 -13.73
CA GLY A 89 14.56 7.95 -13.97
C GLY A 89 15.99 8.50 -13.90
N ARG A 90 16.23 9.49 -13.02
CA ARG A 90 17.58 10.05 -12.77
C ARG A 90 18.31 9.39 -11.60
N GLY A 91 17.78 8.32 -11.08
CA GLY A 91 18.34 7.61 -9.93
C GLY A 91 18.29 6.10 -10.12
N ARG A 92 18.17 5.39 -9.02
CA ARG A 92 18.10 3.93 -8.99
C ARG A 92 17.22 3.42 -7.86
N LEU A 93 16.63 2.26 -8.04
CA LEU A 93 15.90 1.52 -7.03
C LEU A 93 16.83 0.48 -6.40
N ALA A 94 16.74 0.32 -5.09
CA ALA A 94 17.41 -0.75 -4.36
C ALA A 94 16.52 -1.99 -4.37
N LEU A 95 17.07 -3.10 -4.87
CA LEU A 95 16.42 -4.41 -4.93
C LEU A 95 17.14 -5.40 -4.03
N TYR A 96 16.36 -6.32 -3.47
CA TYR A 96 16.82 -7.38 -2.60
C TYR A 96 16.16 -8.69 -3.03
N SER A 97 16.96 -9.75 -3.20
CA SER A 97 16.42 -11.07 -3.55
C SER A 97 16.99 -12.15 -2.64
N TRP A 98 16.15 -13.14 -2.35
CA TRP A 98 16.47 -14.30 -1.52
C TRP A 98 16.00 -15.56 -2.23
N GLY A 99 16.75 -16.65 -2.13
CA GLY A 99 16.39 -17.97 -2.65
C GLY A 99 16.36 -18.05 -4.18
N SER A 100 15.73 -19.13 -4.64
CA SER A 100 15.56 -19.45 -6.07
C SER A 100 14.18 -20.08 -6.28
N GLY A 101 13.74 -20.22 -7.54
CA GLY A 101 12.43 -20.77 -7.90
C GLY A 101 11.47 -19.70 -8.45
N PRO A 102 10.14 -19.97 -8.50
CA PRO A 102 9.17 -19.01 -8.98
C PRO A 102 9.20 -17.71 -8.16
N THR A 103 9.13 -16.57 -8.83
CA THR A 103 9.36 -15.27 -8.19
C THR A 103 8.12 -14.75 -7.47
N ILE A 104 8.29 -14.41 -6.20
CA ILE A 104 7.32 -13.61 -5.40
C ILE A 104 7.84 -12.19 -5.28
N LEU A 105 7.07 -11.22 -5.77
CA LEU A 105 7.39 -9.79 -5.69
C LEU A 105 6.68 -9.15 -4.50
N LEU A 106 7.43 -8.58 -3.56
CA LEU A 106 6.92 -7.88 -2.38
C LEU A 106 6.88 -6.36 -2.62
N VAL A 107 5.72 -5.74 -2.42
CA VAL A 107 5.48 -4.30 -2.59
C VAL A 107 5.04 -3.68 -1.27
N HIS A 108 5.89 -2.84 -0.70
CA HIS A 108 5.64 -2.17 0.58
C HIS A 108 4.69 -0.97 0.46
N GLY A 109 4.12 -0.52 1.60
CA GLY A 109 3.27 0.67 1.70
C GLY A 109 4.06 1.99 1.79
N TRP A 110 3.33 3.10 1.90
CA TRP A 110 3.92 4.44 2.05
C TRP A 110 4.73 4.57 3.33
N GLY A 111 5.92 5.16 3.23
CA GLY A 111 6.84 5.33 4.36
C GLY A 111 7.51 4.04 4.86
N ALA A 112 7.21 2.89 4.26
CA ALA A 112 7.84 1.61 4.57
C ALA A 112 9.12 1.36 3.74
N ARG A 113 9.57 0.14 3.63
CA ARG A 113 10.74 -0.29 2.87
C ARG A 113 10.62 -1.75 2.45
N ALA A 114 11.48 -2.23 1.59
CA ALA A 114 11.56 -3.60 1.09
C ALA A 114 11.39 -4.66 2.19
N THR A 115 12.11 -4.53 3.29
CA THR A 115 12.11 -5.49 4.41
C THR A 115 10.87 -5.39 5.32
N HIS A 116 9.89 -4.53 5.00
CA HIS A 116 8.68 -4.40 5.81
C HIS A 116 7.84 -5.69 5.82
N LEU A 117 7.73 -6.35 4.66
CA LEU A 117 7.09 -7.66 4.52
C LEU A 117 8.06 -8.83 4.81
N GLY A 118 9.25 -8.54 5.30
CA GLY A 118 10.34 -9.50 5.42
C GLY A 118 10.10 -10.68 6.35
N LYS A 119 9.15 -10.60 7.30
CA LYS A 119 8.85 -11.72 8.21
C LYS A 119 8.30 -12.95 7.49
N MET A 120 7.70 -12.80 6.30
CA MET A 120 7.21 -13.93 5.51
C MET A 120 8.31 -14.57 4.64
N VAL A 121 9.45 -13.90 4.45
CA VAL A 121 10.54 -14.38 3.58
C VAL A 121 11.00 -15.80 3.95
N PRO A 122 11.32 -16.13 5.21
CA PRO A 122 11.79 -17.48 5.54
C PRO A 122 10.80 -18.59 5.15
N THR A 123 9.51 -18.37 5.38
CA THR A 123 8.48 -19.36 5.05
C THR A 123 8.30 -19.51 3.54
N LEU A 124 8.35 -18.42 2.79
CA LEU A 124 8.29 -18.45 1.32
C LEU A 124 9.51 -19.15 0.71
N LEU A 125 10.70 -18.96 1.28
CA LEU A 125 11.91 -19.69 0.87
C LEU A 125 11.78 -21.18 1.15
N ALA A 126 11.26 -21.55 2.33
CA ALA A 126 11.03 -22.95 2.68
C ALA A 126 10.00 -23.62 1.76
N ALA A 127 9.05 -22.86 1.21
CA ALA A 127 8.12 -23.30 0.17
C ALA A 127 8.70 -23.31 -1.25
N GLY A 128 10.01 -23.06 -1.43
CA GLY A 128 10.70 -23.15 -2.71
C GLY A 128 10.57 -21.94 -3.62
N TYR A 129 10.20 -20.77 -3.11
CA TYR A 129 10.07 -19.54 -3.91
C TYR A 129 11.33 -18.68 -3.85
N ARG A 130 11.59 -17.94 -4.92
CA ARG A 130 12.45 -16.77 -4.92
C ARG A 130 11.65 -15.58 -4.45
N VAL A 131 12.12 -14.86 -3.45
CA VAL A 131 11.47 -13.64 -2.96
C VAL A 131 12.27 -12.43 -3.42
N VAL A 132 11.60 -11.46 -4.04
CA VAL A 132 12.17 -10.18 -4.45
C VAL A 132 11.40 -9.06 -3.77
N ALA A 133 12.12 -8.12 -3.17
CA ALA A 133 11.57 -6.89 -2.61
C ALA A 133 12.41 -5.70 -3.08
N PHE A 134 11.83 -4.52 -3.09
CA PHE A 134 12.53 -3.31 -3.49
C PHE A 134 12.10 -2.12 -2.63
N ASP A 135 12.95 -1.12 -2.54
CA ASP A 135 12.58 0.17 -1.97
C ASP A 135 12.01 1.05 -3.09
N ALA A 136 10.78 1.53 -2.94
CA ALA A 136 10.16 2.44 -3.90
C ALA A 136 10.92 3.79 -4.00
N PRO A 137 10.69 4.62 -5.03
CA PRO A 137 11.33 5.93 -5.13
C PRO A 137 11.18 6.75 -3.85
N GLY A 138 12.26 7.35 -3.37
CA GLY A 138 12.28 8.15 -2.15
C GLY A 138 12.21 7.38 -0.83
N HIS A 139 12.03 6.05 -0.87
CA HIS A 139 12.00 5.17 0.30
C HIS A 139 13.33 4.44 0.52
N GLY A 140 13.53 3.92 1.71
CA GLY A 140 14.65 3.05 2.07
C GLY A 140 16.00 3.52 1.54
N HIS A 141 16.67 2.66 0.76
CA HIS A 141 17.96 2.94 0.11
C HIS A 141 17.81 3.43 -1.34
N SER A 142 16.60 3.45 -1.89
CA SER A 142 16.38 3.99 -3.24
C SER A 142 16.63 5.49 -3.31
N SER A 143 16.97 5.95 -4.52
CA SER A 143 17.31 7.35 -4.79
C SER A 143 16.15 8.31 -4.58
N GLY A 144 16.50 9.57 -4.30
CA GLY A 144 15.53 10.65 -4.19
C GLY A 144 14.95 10.84 -2.78
N ARG A 145 14.05 11.82 -2.65
CA ARG A 145 13.28 12.14 -1.44
C ARG A 145 11.81 12.39 -1.73
N VAL A 146 11.43 12.27 -2.99
CA VAL A 146 10.07 12.48 -3.49
C VAL A 146 9.62 11.19 -4.16
N ALA A 147 8.41 10.79 -3.87
CA ALA A 147 7.70 9.73 -4.55
C ALA A 147 6.34 10.28 -4.97
N THR A 148 6.05 10.30 -6.25
CA THR A 148 4.69 10.54 -6.74
C THR A 148 4.00 9.20 -6.95
N LEU A 149 2.66 9.19 -6.94
CA LEU A 149 1.90 7.97 -7.17
C LEU A 149 2.28 7.29 -8.50
N PRO A 150 2.32 8.02 -9.65
CA PRO A 150 2.74 7.42 -10.92
C PRO A 150 4.16 6.84 -10.87
N GLN A 151 5.11 7.54 -10.21
CA GLN A 151 6.47 7.03 -10.08
C GLN A 151 6.55 5.75 -9.27
N PHE A 152 5.71 5.61 -8.23
CA PHE A 152 5.69 4.38 -7.44
C PHE A 152 5.11 3.22 -8.28
N ALA A 153 3.98 3.40 -8.96
CA ALA A 153 3.40 2.37 -9.82
C ALA A 153 4.35 1.97 -10.97
N GLN A 154 4.98 2.96 -11.62
CA GLN A 154 6.02 2.70 -12.63
C GLN A 154 7.21 1.92 -12.07
N ALA A 155 7.62 2.21 -10.82
CA ALA A 155 8.71 1.46 -10.17
C ALA A 155 8.32 0.00 -9.95
N VAL A 156 7.07 -0.29 -9.52
CA VAL A 156 6.57 -1.66 -9.40
C VAL A 156 6.65 -2.39 -10.74
N ALA A 157 6.17 -1.77 -11.81
CA ALA A 157 6.21 -2.36 -13.15
C ALA A 157 7.65 -2.56 -13.66
N ALA A 158 8.53 -1.58 -13.44
CA ALA A 158 9.94 -1.67 -13.83
C ALA A 158 10.67 -2.81 -13.11
N VAL A 159 10.38 -3.00 -11.82
CA VAL A 159 10.93 -4.12 -11.05
C VAL A 159 10.38 -5.44 -11.57
N GLY A 160 9.06 -5.53 -11.83
CA GLY A 160 8.46 -6.71 -12.45
C GLY A 160 9.12 -7.09 -13.78
N ALA A 161 9.30 -6.12 -14.68
CA ALA A 161 10.00 -6.34 -15.94
C ALA A 161 11.48 -6.78 -15.78
N HIS A 162 12.16 -6.24 -14.75
CA HIS A 162 13.56 -6.59 -14.46
C HIS A 162 13.73 -8.01 -13.91
N VAL A 163 12.80 -8.46 -13.04
CA VAL A 163 12.90 -9.79 -12.43
C VAL A 163 12.38 -10.93 -13.32
N GLY A 164 11.67 -10.57 -14.39
CA GLY A 164 11.04 -11.49 -15.31
C GLY A 164 9.65 -11.94 -14.88
N GLU A 165 9.34 -13.22 -15.04
CA GLU A 165 8.04 -13.77 -14.66
C GLU A 165 7.77 -13.62 -13.16
N VAL A 166 6.64 -12.99 -12.81
CA VAL A 166 6.18 -12.84 -11.44
C VAL A 166 5.05 -13.83 -11.18
N HIS A 167 5.37 -14.91 -10.45
CA HIS A 167 4.38 -15.88 -10.02
C HIS A 167 3.36 -15.26 -9.08
N THR A 168 3.80 -14.60 -8.03
CA THR A 168 2.89 -13.96 -7.05
C THR A 168 3.37 -12.56 -6.70
N LEU A 169 2.44 -11.62 -6.69
CA LEU A 169 2.65 -10.29 -6.15
C LEU A 169 2.02 -10.21 -4.75
N ILE A 170 2.77 -9.76 -3.75
CA ILE A 170 2.27 -9.51 -2.39
C ILE A 170 2.44 -8.03 -2.09
N ALA A 171 1.34 -7.33 -1.88
CA ALA A 171 1.36 -5.90 -1.64
C ALA A 171 0.69 -5.53 -0.32
N HIS A 172 1.16 -4.46 0.33
CA HIS A 172 0.65 -3.99 1.60
C HIS A 172 0.22 -2.52 1.54
N SER A 173 -0.99 -2.24 2.10
CA SER A 173 -1.48 -0.87 2.32
C SER A 173 -1.48 -0.05 1.01
N PHE A 174 -0.90 1.13 1.00
CA PHE A 174 -0.75 1.98 -0.18
C PHE A 174 -0.07 1.27 -1.37
N GLY A 175 0.83 0.32 -1.11
CA GLY A 175 1.49 -0.49 -2.13
C GLY A 175 0.51 -1.32 -2.96
N VAL A 176 -0.65 -1.67 -2.42
CA VAL A 176 -1.70 -2.40 -3.14
C VAL A 176 -2.21 -1.60 -4.34
N ALA A 177 -2.58 -0.34 -4.13
CA ALA A 177 -3.03 0.53 -5.22
C ALA A 177 -1.95 0.71 -6.30
N MET A 178 -0.69 0.85 -5.89
CA MET A 178 0.45 1.02 -6.81
C MET A 178 0.73 -0.26 -7.61
N ALA A 179 0.58 -1.42 -6.98
CA ALA A 179 0.76 -2.72 -7.62
C ALA A 179 -0.35 -3.02 -8.65
N LEU A 180 -1.60 -2.73 -8.31
CA LEU A 180 -2.73 -2.87 -9.24
C LEU A 180 -2.62 -1.87 -10.40
N TRP A 181 -2.25 -0.64 -10.10
CA TRP A 181 -2.05 0.37 -11.13
C TRP A 181 -0.91 -0.01 -12.09
N ALA A 182 0.17 -0.62 -11.57
CA ALA A 182 1.25 -1.17 -12.39
C ALA A 182 0.77 -2.27 -13.35
N GLN A 183 -0.19 -3.10 -12.94
CA GLN A 183 -0.79 -4.12 -13.80
C GLN A 183 -1.64 -3.49 -14.90
N VAL A 184 -2.50 -2.52 -14.54
CA VAL A 184 -3.48 -1.92 -15.46
C VAL A 184 -2.81 -1.01 -16.51
N ASP A 185 -1.93 -0.09 -16.09
CA ASP A 185 -1.40 0.96 -16.96
C ASP A 185 0.04 0.71 -17.46
N TRP A 186 0.80 -0.19 -16.82
CA TRP A 186 2.20 -0.47 -17.20
C TRP A 186 2.48 -1.93 -17.52
N GLY A 187 1.41 -2.74 -17.69
CA GLY A 187 1.51 -4.08 -18.24
C GLY A 187 2.21 -5.12 -17.34
N LEU A 188 2.31 -4.88 -16.03
CA LEU A 188 2.84 -5.87 -15.12
C LEU A 188 1.92 -7.10 -15.11
N GLN A 189 2.46 -8.25 -15.51
CA GLN A 189 1.75 -9.51 -15.47
C GLN A 189 2.13 -10.28 -14.20
N VAL A 190 1.12 -10.80 -13.50
CA VAL A 190 1.31 -11.66 -12.32
C VAL A 190 0.29 -12.79 -12.35
N GLN A 191 0.68 -13.98 -11.92
CA GLN A 191 -0.23 -15.14 -11.96
C GLN A 191 -1.19 -15.14 -10.77
N ARG A 192 -0.77 -14.58 -9.62
CA ARG A 192 -1.56 -14.46 -8.38
C ARG A 192 -1.24 -13.17 -7.67
N GLN A 193 -2.14 -12.71 -6.82
CA GLN A 193 -1.87 -11.56 -5.99
C GLN A 193 -2.46 -11.67 -4.59
N VAL A 194 -1.73 -11.15 -3.61
CA VAL A 194 -2.10 -11.11 -2.20
C VAL A 194 -2.08 -9.66 -1.72
N LEU A 195 -3.21 -9.17 -1.25
CA LEU A 195 -3.43 -7.77 -0.91
C LEU A 195 -3.67 -7.64 0.59
N PHE A 196 -2.71 -7.05 1.31
CA PHE A 196 -2.79 -6.83 2.74
C PHE A 196 -3.26 -5.42 3.08
N SER A 197 -4.26 -5.29 3.97
CA SER A 197 -4.73 -4.02 4.54
C SER A 197 -4.90 -2.93 3.48
N SER A 198 -5.58 -3.28 2.40
CA SER A 198 -5.76 -2.39 1.25
C SER A 198 -6.66 -1.21 1.60
N LEU A 199 -6.25 -0.01 1.21
CA LEU A 199 -7.17 1.13 1.16
C LEU A 199 -8.10 1.02 -0.07
N ALA A 200 -9.32 1.54 0.03
CA ALA A 200 -10.28 1.52 -1.08
C ALA A 200 -9.94 2.55 -2.17
N HIS A 201 -9.32 3.67 -1.78
CA HIS A 201 -9.05 4.78 -2.69
C HIS A 201 -7.84 5.60 -2.25
N CYS A 202 -6.92 5.92 -3.16
CA CYS A 202 -5.72 6.72 -2.84
C CYS A 202 -6.05 8.14 -2.36
N LYS A 203 -7.18 8.71 -2.76
CA LYS A 203 -7.65 10.04 -2.34
C LYS A 203 -7.82 10.11 -0.83
N TRP A 204 -8.30 9.04 -0.20
CA TRP A 204 -8.49 8.93 1.23
C TRP A 204 -7.22 9.27 2.04
N VAL A 205 -6.03 8.87 1.58
CA VAL A 205 -4.77 9.20 2.27
C VAL A 205 -4.56 10.71 2.40
N THR A 206 -4.99 11.46 1.40
CA THR A 206 -4.90 12.92 1.42
C THR A 206 -5.94 13.55 2.35
N GLU A 207 -7.11 12.92 2.48
CA GLU A 207 -8.17 13.31 3.42
C GLU A 207 -7.73 13.09 4.86
N GLU A 208 -7.14 11.92 5.15
CA GLU A 208 -6.57 11.63 6.45
C GLU A 208 -5.45 12.60 6.82
N PHE A 209 -4.57 12.93 5.87
CA PHE A 209 -3.56 13.95 6.08
C PHE A 209 -4.20 15.32 6.40
N ALA A 210 -5.20 15.76 5.61
CA ALA A 210 -5.87 17.02 5.83
C ALA A 210 -6.56 17.08 7.19
N ARG A 211 -7.25 16.02 7.58
CA ARG A 211 -7.88 15.89 8.90
C ARG A 211 -6.83 15.93 10.01
N LEU A 212 -5.71 15.25 9.83
CA LEU A 212 -4.63 15.21 10.81
C LEU A 212 -4.02 16.58 11.07
N VAL A 213 -3.87 17.42 10.05
CA VAL A 213 -3.26 18.77 10.17
C VAL A 213 -4.28 19.91 10.16
N GLU A 214 -5.57 19.59 10.22
CA GLU A 214 -6.68 20.55 10.21
C GLU A 214 -6.67 21.46 8.95
N LEU A 215 -6.43 20.85 7.78
CA LEU A 215 -6.32 21.57 6.52
C LEU A 215 -7.71 21.78 5.89
N PRO A 216 -8.09 23.00 5.48
CA PRO A 216 -9.33 23.24 4.75
C PRO A 216 -9.36 22.51 3.40
N GLU A 217 -10.54 22.04 2.99
CA GLU A 217 -10.72 21.30 1.75
C GLU A 217 -10.21 22.06 0.53
N ALA A 218 -10.49 23.35 0.40
CA ALA A 218 -9.98 24.16 -0.71
C ALA A 218 -8.44 24.18 -0.83
N VAL A 219 -7.73 24.13 0.30
CA VAL A 219 -6.26 24.04 0.33
C VAL A 219 -5.80 22.64 -0.06
N LEU A 220 -6.49 21.60 0.41
CA LEU A 220 -6.25 20.21 0.06
C LEU A 220 -6.46 19.98 -1.43
N ASP A 221 -7.58 20.45 -1.99
CA ASP A 221 -7.91 20.29 -3.40
C ASP A 221 -6.90 20.98 -4.30
N ARG A 222 -6.41 22.17 -3.92
CA ARG A 222 -5.31 22.80 -4.65
C ARG A 222 -4.04 21.94 -4.59
N GLY A 223 -3.74 21.31 -3.46
CA GLY A 223 -2.63 20.35 -3.32
C GLY A 223 -2.80 19.12 -4.22
N ARG A 224 -4.02 18.55 -4.26
CA ARG A 224 -4.39 17.43 -5.15
C ARG A 224 -4.27 17.82 -6.64
N GLN A 225 -4.75 19.00 -7.00
CA GLN A 225 -4.64 19.53 -8.35
C GLN A 225 -3.16 19.65 -8.78
N MET A 226 -2.28 20.13 -7.89
CA MET A 226 -0.83 20.16 -8.15
C MET A 226 -0.25 18.76 -8.36
N MET A 227 -0.77 17.71 -7.72
CA MET A 227 -0.33 16.32 -7.96
C MET A 227 -0.72 15.89 -9.39
N VAL A 228 -1.94 16.19 -9.82
CA VAL A 228 -2.41 15.92 -11.19
C VAL A 228 -1.59 16.69 -12.23
N GLU A 229 -1.48 18.01 -12.08
CA GLU A 229 -0.72 18.88 -13.00
C GLU A 229 0.73 18.40 -13.19
N ARG A 230 1.40 18.01 -12.08
CA ARG A 230 2.80 17.56 -12.10
C ARG A 230 3.00 16.12 -12.51
N SER A 231 1.92 15.36 -12.60
CA SER A 231 1.95 13.99 -13.12
C SER A 231 2.09 13.94 -14.66
N GLY A 232 1.95 15.09 -15.34
CA GLY A 232 1.93 15.15 -16.79
C GLY A 232 0.71 14.46 -17.40
N GLY A 233 -0.45 14.56 -16.75
CA GLY A 233 -1.71 13.94 -17.19
C GLY A 233 -1.83 12.43 -16.90
N ARG A 234 -0.88 11.85 -16.17
CA ARG A 234 -0.86 10.41 -15.87
C ARG A 234 -1.71 10.04 -14.66
N MET A 235 -2.22 11.00 -13.92
CA MET A 235 -2.93 10.78 -12.68
C MET A 235 -4.34 11.35 -12.78
N ASP A 236 -5.30 10.46 -12.53
CA ASP A 236 -6.69 10.78 -12.30
C ASP A 236 -7.10 10.17 -10.96
N TRP A 237 -7.63 10.96 -10.05
CA TRP A 237 -8.02 10.49 -8.74
C TRP A 237 -9.12 9.44 -8.79
N GLU A 238 -10.09 9.56 -9.68
CA GLU A 238 -11.22 8.63 -9.76
C GLU A 238 -10.77 7.23 -10.24
N ARG A 239 -9.75 7.18 -11.11
CA ARG A 239 -9.12 5.92 -11.53
C ARG A 239 -8.28 5.23 -10.44
N LEU A 240 -7.93 5.93 -9.36
CA LEU A 240 -7.13 5.39 -8.27
C LEU A 240 -7.97 4.76 -7.15
N SER A 241 -9.17 4.33 -7.48
CA SER A 241 -9.96 3.39 -6.67
C SER A 241 -9.37 1.98 -6.83
N VAL A 242 -9.05 1.33 -5.72
CA VAL A 242 -8.49 -0.02 -5.73
C VAL A 242 -9.51 -1.02 -6.29
N GLY A 243 -10.80 -0.85 -5.99
CA GLY A 243 -11.87 -1.66 -6.57
C GLY A 243 -11.96 -1.52 -8.08
N GLU A 244 -11.80 -0.28 -8.62
CA GLU A 244 -11.79 -0.03 -10.07
C GLU A 244 -10.57 -0.68 -10.75
N LEU A 245 -9.39 -0.51 -10.16
CA LEU A 245 -8.17 -1.14 -10.68
C LEU A 245 -8.28 -2.67 -10.63
N LEU A 246 -8.83 -3.22 -9.55
CA LEU A 246 -8.96 -4.65 -9.37
C LEU A 246 -9.94 -5.28 -10.38
N ARG A 247 -11.03 -4.59 -10.74
CA ARG A 247 -11.96 -5.05 -11.81
C ARG A 247 -11.29 -5.19 -13.17
N GLN A 248 -10.26 -4.42 -13.44
CA GLN A 248 -9.52 -4.44 -14.72
C GLN A 248 -8.44 -5.53 -14.76
N THR A 249 -8.22 -6.25 -13.66
CA THR A 249 -7.31 -7.41 -13.65
C THR A 249 -8.10 -8.70 -13.58
N SER A 250 -7.60 -9.81 -14.16
CA SER A 250 -8.18 -11.15 -14.03
C SER A 250 -7.41 -12.05 -13.05
N THR A 251 -6.43 -11.50 -12.38
CA THR A 251 -5.51 -12.25 -11.50
C THR A 251 -6.23 -12.80 -10.26
N PRO A 252 -6.13 -14.11 -9.95
CA PRO A 252 -6.62 -14.66 -8.70
C PRO A 252 -6.12 -13.88 -7.49
N THR A 253 -7.02 -13.49 -6.59
CA THR A 253 -6.74 -12.52 -5.54
C THR A 253 -7.13 -13.04 -4.16
N LEU A 254 -6.19 -12.97 -3.21
CA LEU A 254 -6.45 -13.12 -1.78
C LEU A 254 -6.33 -11.74 -1.11
N ALA A 255 -7.40 -11.24 -0.50
CA ALA A 255 -7.41 -10.01 0.26
C ALA A 255 -7.43 -10.33 1.77
N LEU A 256 -6.47 -9.75 2.51
CA LEU A 256 -6.34 -9.92 3.95
C LEU A 256 -6.46 -8.58 4.67
N HIS A 257 -7.21 -8.56 5.76
CA HIS A 257 -7.39 -7.37 6.59
C HIS A 257 -7.58 -7.76 8.05
N ASP A 258 -7.17 -6.88 8.97
CA ASP A 258 -7.45 -7.07 10.39
C ASP A 258 -8.62 -6.16 10.80
N ALA A 259 -9.61 -6.74 11.50
CA ALA A 259 -10.81 -6.01 11.92
C ALA A 259 -10.50 -4.84 12.88
N ASP A 260 -9.38 -4.93 13.61
CA ASP A 260 -8.91 -3.91 14.53
C ASP A 260 -7.74 -3.08 13.94
N ASP A 261 -7.64 -2.96 12.60
CA ASP A 261 -6.63 -2.15 11.93
C ASP A 261 -6.84 -0.65 12.28
N PRO A 262 -5.90 -0.02 13.00
CA PRO A 262 -6.04 1.37 13.43
C PRO A 262 -5.62 2.39 12.35
N GLU A 263 -5.03 1.93 11.25
CA GLU A 263 -4.49 2.79 10.20
C GLU A 263 -5.38 2.79 8.97
N VAL A 264 -5.85 1.62 8.53
CA VAL A 264 -6.81 1.46 7.45
C VAL A 264 -8.03 0.69 7.97
N PRO A 265 -9.15 1.36 8.23
CA PRO A 265 -10.36 0.72 8.76
C PRO A 265 -10.87 -0.42 7.88
N ILE A 266 -11.49 -1.43 8.50
CA ILE A 266 -12.02 -2.63 7.82
C ILE A 266 -13.05 -2.28 6.72
N GLU A 267 -13.70 -1.14 6.83
CA GLU A 267 -14.65 -0.62 5.86
C GLU A 267 -14.05 -0.46 4.45
N HIS A 268 -12.75 -0.26 4.36
CA HIS A 268 -12.04 -0.27 3.08
C HIS A 268 -12.09 -1.65 2.41
N LEU A 269 -11.98 -2.74 3.17
CA LEU A 269 -12.16 -4.09 2.65
C LEU A 269 -13.60 -4.29 2.16
N PHE A 270 -14.61 -3.83 2.89
CA PHE A 270 -16.01 -3.93 2.48
C PHE A 270 -16.27 -3.18 1.17
N SER A 271 -15.67 -2.00 0.99
CA SER A 271 -15.73 -1.27 -0.28
C SER A 271 -15.11 -2.07 -1.45
N LEU A 272 -14.03 -2.82 -1.22
CA LEU A 272 -13.45 -3.70 -2.23
C LEU A 272 -14.36 -4.87 -2.58
N ILE A 273 -14.96 -5.52 -1.58
CA ILE A 273 -15.91 -6.62 -1.78
C ILE A 273 -17.07 -6.14 -2.64
N THR A 274 -17.66 -4.99 -2.30
CA THR A 274 -18.76 -4.39 -3.06
C THR A 274 -18.37 -4.08 -4.50
N ALA A 275 -17.20 -3.48 -4.69
CA ALA A 275 -16.72 -3.14 -6.03
C ALA A 275 -16.41 -4.38 -6.90
N CYS A 276 -16.14 -5.52 -6.29
CA CYS A 276 -15.77 -6.77 -6.96
C CYS A 276 -16.85 -7.86 -6.82
N ALA A 277 -18.12 -7.49 -6.61
CA ALA A 277 -19.21 -8.44 -6.36
C ALA A 277 -19.37 -9.51 -7.45
N GLU A 278 -19.09 -9.15 -8.71
CA GLU A 278 -19.14 -10.08 -9.85
C GLU A 278 -17.89 -10.96 -9.98
N ARG A 279 -16.86 -10.72 -9.16
CA ARG A 279 -15.59 -11.42 -9.20
C ARG A 279 -15.23 -11.91 -7.80
N PRO A 280 -15.22 -13.23 -7.56
CA PRO A 280 -14.95 -13.76 -6.23
C PRO A 280 -13.51 -13.44 -5.80
N LEU A 281 -13.39 -12.70 -4.70
CA LEU A 281 -12.16 -12.53 -3.97
C LEU A 281 -12.09 -13.60 -2.88
N GLN A 282 -10.92 -14.22 -2.70
CA GLN A 282 -10.67 -14.94 -1.46
C GLN A 282 -10.40 -13.91 -0.35
N LEU A 283 -11.08 -14.07 0.77
CA LEU A 283 -10.99 -13.14 1.89
C LEU A 283 -10.42 -13.85 3.11
N HIS A 284 -9.62 -13.12 3.88
CA HIS A 284 -9.19 -13.56 5.19
C HIS A 284 -9.15 -12.37 6.14
N VAL A 285 -10.06 -12.36 7.12
CA VAL A 285 -10.15 -11.32 8.14
C VAL A 285 -9.56 -11.89 9.44
N THR A 286 -8.67 -11.12 10.05
CA THR A 286 -8.11 -11.41 11.37
C THR A 286 -8.61 -10.40 12.38
N GLN A 287 -8.34 -10.62 13.66
CA GLN A 287 -8.68 -9.72 14.74
C GLN A 287 -7.51 -9.56 15.71
N GLY A 288 -7.27 -8.33 16.15
CA GLY A 288 -6.26 -8.00 17.15
C GLY A 288 -4.82 -7.92 16.65
N LEU A 289 -4.57 -8.14 15.35
CA LEU A 289 -3.22 -8.02 14.77
C LEU A 289 -2.90 -6.59 14.34
N GLY A 290 -3.90 -5.86 13.84
CA GLY A 290 -3.76 -4.50 13.31
C GLY A 290 -2.90 -4.45 12.05
N HIS A 291 -2.57 -3.24 11.61
CA HIS A 291 -1.98 -2.94 10.29
C HIS A 291 -0.64 -3.62 9.98
N HIS A 292 0.20 -3.85 10.99
CA HIS A 292 1.59 -4.29 10.77
C HIS A 292 1.88 -5.70 11.31
N ARG A 293 1.25 -6.13 12.44
CA ARG A 293 1.53 -7.46 12.99
C ARG A 293 0.98 -8.56 12.10
N LEU A 294 -0.11 -8.27 11.38
CA LEU A 294 -0.70 -9.11 10.34
C LEU A 294 0.36 -9.68 9.37
N LEU A 295 1.33 -8.86 8.95
CA LEU A 295 2.39 -9.25 8.00
C LEU A 295 3.38 -10.30 8.55
N GLY A 296 3.37 -10.55 9.83
CA GLY A 296 4.31 -11.47 10.47
C GLY A 296 3.64 -12.53 11.32
N ASP A 297 2.32 -12.61 11.26
CA ASP A 297 1.58 -13.65 11.95
C ASP A 297 1.72 -14.99 11.22
N ARG A 298 1.97 -16.05 11.98
CA ARG A 298 2.25 -17.37 11.43
C ARG A 298 1.07 -17.94 10.66
N SER A 299 -0.13 -17.85 11.23
CA SER A 299 -1.34 -18.40 10.61
C SER A 299 -1.70 -17.66 9.32
N VAL A 300 -1.47 -16.35 9.29
CA VAL A 300 -1.65 -15.51 8.10
C VAL A 300 -0.66 -15.91 7.01
N ILE A 301 0.62 -16.11 7.35
CA ILE A 301 1.65 -16.53 6.39
C ILE A 301 1.33 -17.92 5.83
N GLU A 302 0.91 -18.87 6.68
CA GLU A 302 0.47 -20.21 6.25
C GLU A 302 -0.74 -20.12 5.30
N ARG A 303 -1.70 -19.22 5.54
CA ARG A 303 -2.83 -18.96 4.64
C ARG A 303 -2.38 -18.42 3.29
N VAL A 304 -1.40 -17.51 3.29
CA VAL A 304 -0.80 -16.97 2.05
C VAL A 304 -0.12 -18.08 1.25
N VAL A 305 0.70 -18.91 1.87
CA VAL A 305 1.37 -20.04 1.19
C VAL A 305 0.32 -21.01 0.61
N GLY A 306 -0.70 -21.39 1.36
CA GLY A 306 -1.76 -22.24 0.85
C GLY A 306 -2.52 -21.66 -0.34
N PHE A 307 -2.70 -20.33 -0.38
CA PHE A 307 -3.28 -19.66 -1.57
C PHE A 307 -2.33 -19.68 -2.77
N ILE A 308 -1.03 -19.50 -2.54
CA ILE A 308 -0.02 -19.47 -3.61
C ILE A 308 0.15 -20.85 -4.24
N GLU A 309 0.08 -21.91 -3.45
CA GLU A 309 0.25 -23.31 -3.89
C GLU A 309 -1.04 -23.95 -4.45
N ALA A 310 -2.19 -23.32 -4.23
CA ALA A 310 -3.45 -23.85 -4.73
C ALA A 310 -3.42 -23.98 -6.27
N PRO A 311 -4.03 -25.00 -6.89
CA PRO A 311 -4.15 -25.10 -8.34
C PRO A 311 -4.73 -23.81 -8.94
N ALA A 312 -4.28 -23.42 -10.14
CA ALA A 312 -4.94 -22.36 -10.90
C ALA A 312 -6.35 -22.86 -11.30
N TYR A 313 -7.38 -22.09 -10.96
CA TYR A 313 -8.75 -22.38 -11.42
C TYR A 313 -8.92 -22.01 -12.89
#